data_8a487cb8357185b3cee0a235b8b1d437
#
_entry.id   8a487cb8357185b3cee0a235b8b1d437
#
_cell.length_a   1.000
_cell.length_b   1.000
_cell.length_c   1.000
_cell.angle_alpha   90.00
_cell.angle_beta   90.00
_cell.angle_gamma   90.00
#
_symmetry.space_group_name_H-M   'P 1'
#
loop_
_entity.id
_entity.type
_entity.pdbx_description
1 polymer ?
#
loop_
_entity_poly.entity_id
_entity_poly.type
_entity_poly.pdbx_seq_one_letter_code
_entity_poly.pdbx_strand_id
1 'polypeptide(L)'
;MDKIIIRGGKPLSGTIQISGAKNAALTLLPCALLTDEPLTLRNLPRLADIDGFQHLMTQFGVSTTIAGSRPEDFGRVMTLEATRITSSTAPYDLVRKMRASILVLGPMLARMGEATVSLPGGCAIGNRPIDLHLKVLEALGAQIELAAGYVRAIAPDGGLPGGRYAFPVVSVGATENALMAAATATGKSTLHNAAREPEIVDLCNLLVAMGAEIEGIGSSDLTIHGVPRLHGATYRVMPDRIEAGSYACAAAITEEMDATVGALRDAGVHVEPVRGGIDVAADGPLRPVTISTAPYPGFATDMQAQLMAMLCLAEGSSVLTETIFENRYMHVPELNRMGAHIETKGRTAIVHGVSKLSGAEVMATDLRASMSLVIAGLAAEGETVVHRLYHLDRGYERLEEKLSGVGADIERVGSD
;
A
#
# COMPACT_ATOMS: atom_id res chain seq x y z
N MET A 1 -25.38 1.07 -5.79
CA MET A 1 -23.90 0.99 -5.62
C MET A 1 -23.26 1.21 -6.97
N ASP A 2 -22.26 2.06 -7.03
CA ASP A 2 -21.56 2.35 -8.27
C ASP A 2 -20.93 1.09 -8.86
N LYS A 3 -20.87 1.05 -10.19
CA LYS A 3 -20.25 0.00 -10.98
C LYS A 3 -19.40 0.60 -12.09
N ILE A 4 -18.40 -0.14 -12.56
CA ILE A 4 -17.63 0.19 -13.75
C ILE A 4 -18.05 -0.73 -14.86
N ILE A 5 -18.26 -0.16 -16.06
CA ILE A 5 -18.53 -0.87 -17.31
C ILE A 5 -17.31 -0.73 -18.19
N ILE A 6 -16.79 -1.84 -18.71
CA ILE A 6 -15.60 -1.90 -19.57
C ILE A 6 -16.00 -2.64 -20.86
N ARG A 7 -15.74 -2.00 -22.02
CA ARG A 7 -15.87 -2.64 -23.34
C ARG A 7 -14.47 -2.87 -23.86
N GLY A 8 -14.01 -4.11 -23.74
CA GLY A 8 -12.64 -4.49 -24.01
C GLY A 8 -12.27 -4.55 -25.49
N GLY A 9 -11.04 -4.99 -25.77
CA GLY A 9 -10.51 -5.20 -27.13
C GLY A 9 -9.98 -3.93 -27.81
N LYS A 10 -9.92 -2.78 -27.13
CA LYS A 10 -9.28 -1.56 -27.65
C LYS A 10 -7.81 -1.50 -27.22
N PRO A 11 -6.84 -1.24 -28.16
CA PRO A 11 -5.47 -1.01 -27.78
C PRO A 11 -5.35 0.28 -26.96
N LEU A 12 -4.54 0.23 -25.92
CA LEU A 12 -4.24 1.41 -25.08
C LEU A 12 -2.97 2.09 -25.60
N SER A 13 -3.00 3.43 -25.64
CA SER A 13 -1.83 4.23 -26.03
C SER A 13 -1.89 5.59 -25.35
N GLY A 14 -0.79 6.01 -24.73
CA GLY A 14 -0.71 7.31 -24.06
C GLY A 14 0.12 7.25 -22.79
N THR A 15 0.04 8.32 -22.00
CA THR A 15 0.77 8.45 -20.73
C THR A 15 -0.19 8.48 -19.56
N ILE A 16 0.05 7.64 -18.56
CA ILE A 16 -0.68 7.65 -17.28
C ILE A 16 0.21 8.28 -16.22
N GLN A 17 -0.30 9.33 -15.56
CA GLN A 17 0.35 9.93 -14.41
C GLN A 17 0.06 9.10 -13.16
N ILE A 18 1.11 8.61 -12.51
CA ILE A 18 1.00 7.80 -11.29
C ILE A 18 0.75 8.70 -10.07
N SER A 19 -0.24 8.34 -9.26
CA SER A 19 -0.58 9.01 -8.01
C SER A 19 0.47 8.76 -6.92
N GLY A 20 0.38 9.53 -5.84
CA GLY A 20 1.18 9.25 -4.65
C GLY A 20 0.87 7.87 -4.05
N ALA A 21 1.90 7.22 -3.51
CA ALA A 21 1.78 5.87 -2.98
C ALA A 21 0.83 5.82 -1.78
N LYS A 22 -0.22 5.00 -1.90
CA LYS A 22 -1.17 4.77 -0.82
C LYS A 22 -0.48 4.29 0.46
N ASN A 23 0.36 3.26 0.34
CA ASN A 23 1.00 2.64 1.49
C ASN A 23 1.97 3.60 2.16
N ALA A 24 2.76 4.37 1.39
CA ALA A 24 3.59 5.44 1.93
C ALA A 24 2.74 6.51 2.63
N ALA A 25 1.70 7.03 1.98
CA ALA A 25 0.84 8.07 2.54
C ALA A 25 0.26 7.69 3.90
N LEU A 26 -0.24 6.45 4.06
CA LEU A 26 -0.77 5.94 5.33
C LEU A 26 0.29 5.86 6.44
N THR A 27 1.57 5.72 6.07
CA THR A 27 2.70 5.70 6.99
C THR A 27 3.19 7.11 7.34
N LEU A 28 3.12 8.06 6.39
CA LEU A 28 3.57 9.43 6.58
C LEU A 28 2.57 10.29 7.37
N LEU A 29 1.27 10.04 7.24
CA LEU A 29 0.22 10.79 7.95
C LEU A 29 0.40 10.78 9.49
N PRO A 30 0.63 9.64 10.17
CA PRO A 30 0.81 9.60 11.61
C PRO A 30 2.09 10.30 12.11
N CYS A 31 3.07 10.61 11.25
CA CYS A 31 4.25 11.38 11.63
C CYS A 31 3.90 12.80 12.14
N ALA A 32 2.72 13.35 11.75
CA ALA A 32 2.22 14.60 12.30
C ALA A 32 2.03 14.55 13.83
N LEU A 33 1.80 13.36 14.40
CA LEU A 33 1.70 13.18 15.86
C LEU A 33 3.06 13.36 16.60
N LEU A 34 4.19 13.29 15.89
CA LEU A 34 5.53 13.40 16.46
C LEU A 34 5.99 14.85 16.68
N THR A 35 5.25 15.85 16.20
CA THR A 35 5.61 17.26 16.29
C THR A 35 4.39 18.12 16.62
N ASP A 36 4.62 19.31 17.18
CA ASP A 36 3.61 20.36 17.36
C ASP A 36 3.62 21.41 16.25
N GLU A 37 4.53 21.25 15.27
CA GLU A 37 4.65 22.11 14.10
C GLU A 37 3.90 21.51 12.89
N PRO A 38 3.53 22.32 11.88
CA PRO A 38 2.80 21.83 10.71
C PRO A 38 3.60 20.83 9.89
N LEU A 39 2.98 19.69 9.56
CA LEU A 39 3.47 18.74 8.57
C LEU A 39 2.65 18.88 7.29
N THR A 40 3.29 19.26 6.18
CA THR A 40 2.65 19.40 4.87
C THR A 40 3.06 18.25 3.95
N LEU A 41 2.12 17.40 3.58
CA LEU A 41 2.30 16.31 2.62
C LEU A 41 1.77 16.71 1.25
N ARG A 42 2.63 16.65 0.23
CA ARG A 42 2.30 16.88 -1.18
C ARG A 42 2.16 15.55 -1.92
N ASN A 43 1.51 15.56 -3.06
CA ASN A 43 1.24 14.36 -3.86
C ASN A 43 0.45 13.27 -3.09
N LEU A 44 -0.45 13.67 -2.18
CA LEU A 44 -1.26 12.75 -1.40
C LEU A 44 -2.40 12.21 -2.27
N PRO A 45 -2.59 10.87 -2.41
CA PRO A 45 -3.62 10.33 -3.29
C PRO A 45 -5.03 10.55 -2.72
N ARG A 46 -6.03 10.65 -3.62
CA ARG A 46 -7.45 10.78 -3.25
C ARG A 46 -8.06 9.39 -3.13
N LEU A 47 -7.90 8.78 -1.98
CA LEU A 47 -8.35 7.42 -1.69
C LEU A 47 -9.16 7.37 -0.40
N ALA A 48 -10.17 6.49 -0.35
CA ALA A 48 -11.03 6.32 0.82
C ALA A 48 -10.25 5.98 2.10
N ASP A 49 -9.16 5.22 2.00
CA ASP A 49 -8.30 4.89 3.14
C ASP A 49 -7.55 6.13 3.67
N ILE A 50 -7.15 7.06 2.81
CA ILE A 50 -6.50 8.32 3.21
C ILE A 50 -7.49 9.22 3.95
N ASP A 51 -8.72 9.35 3.43
CA ASP A 51 -9.77 10.12 4.07
C ASP A 51 -10.18 9.50 5.42
N GLY A 52 -10.24 8.17 5.49
CA GLY A 52 -10.49 7.44 6.73
C GLY A 52 -9.38 7.63 7.77
N PHE A 53 -8.11 7.66 7.35
CA PHE A 53 -6.98 7.92 8.24
C PHE A 53 -6.96 9.37 8.71
N GLN A 54 -7.22 10.32 7.82
CA GLN A 54 -7.41 11.73 8.20
C GLN A 54 -8.48 11.87 9.28
N HIS A 55 -9.63 11.20 9.11
CA HIS A 55 -10.68 11.22 10.12
C HIS A 55 -10.24 10.62 11.46
N LEU A 56 -9.42 9.57 11.45
CA LEU A 56 -8.81 9.04 12.67
C LEU A 56 -7.88 10.08 13.33
N MET A 57 -7.07 10.79 12.56
CA MET A 57 -6.17 11.84 13.08
C MET A 57 -6.95 12.97 13.79
N THR A 58 -8.14 13.34 13.29
CA THR A 58 -8.97 14.36 13.94
C THR A 58 -9.47 13.94 15.34
N GLN A 59 -9.58 12.64 15.63
CA GLN A 59 -9.94 12.14 16.98
C GLN A 59 -8.86 12.43 18.02
N PHE A 60 -7.62 12.58 17.59
CA PHE A 60 -6.49 12.95 18.45
C PHE A 60 -6.34 14.48 18.62
N GLY A 61 -7.18 15.27 17.95
CA GLY A 61 -7.11 16.74 17.98
C GLY A 61 -6.23 17.32 16.87
N VAL A 62 -5.82 16.51 15.87
CA VAL A 62 -5.07 17.01 14.72
C VAL A 62 -6.01 17.81 13.81
N SER A 63 -5.67 19.06 13.54
CA SER A 63 -6.35 19.85 12.50
C SER A 63 -5.76 19.55 11.13
N THR A 64 -6.60 19.54 10.10
CA THR A 64 -6.18 19.26 8.73
C THR A 64 -6.69 20.32 7.77
N THR A 65 -5.80 20.81 6.92
CA THR A 65 -6.15 21.72 5.81
C THR A 65 -5.78 21.05 4.50
N ILE A 66 -6.73 20.98 3.58
CA ILE A 66 -6.50 20.45 2.23
C ILE A 66 -6.49 21.61 1.26
N ALA A 67 -5.36 21.83 0.61
CA ALA A 67 -5.21 22.77 -0.49
C ALA A 67 -5.44 22.08 -1.84
N GLY A 68 -5.88 22.85 -2.83
CA GLY A 68 -5.96 22.38 -4.21
C GLY A 68 -4.59 21.95 -4.74
N SER A 69 -4.59 20.98 -5.65
CA SER A 69 -3.36 20.55 -6.34
C SER A 69 -2.81 21.70 -7.21
N ARG A 70 -1.52 21.93 -7.15
CA ARG A 70 -0.84 22.72 -8.18
C ARG A 70 -0.71 21.88 -9.45
N PRO A 71 -0.52 22.50 -10.64
CA PRO A 71 -0.33 21.73 -11.88
C PRO A 71 0.78 20.67 -11.81
N GLU A 72 1.82 20.95 -11.02
CA GLU A 72 2.93 20.04 -10.76
C GLU A 72 2.67 18.97 -9.66
N ASP A 73 1.58 19.11 -8.91
CA ASP A 73 1.16 18.16 -7.87
C ASP A 73 -0.11 17.46 -8.32
N PHE A 74 -0.01 16.26 -8.86
CA PHE A 74 -1.17 15.49 -9.34
C PHE A 74 -2.08 15.00 -8.21
N GLY A 75 -1.55 14.89 -6.96
CA GLY A 75 -2.28 14.56 -5.74
C GLY A 75 -2.74 15.80 -4.96
N ARG A 76 -3.39 15.58 -3.83
CA ARG A 76 -3.74 16.63 -2.86
C ARG A 76 -2.50 17.13 -2.11
N VAL A 77 -2.57 18.37 -1.65
CA VAL A 77 -1.67 18.89 -0.62
C VAL A 77 -2.46 18.95 0.69
N MET A 78 -1.97 18.27 1.71
CA MET A 78 -2.59 18.25 3.03
C MET A 78 -1.59 18.74 4.08
N THR A 79 -2.01 19.72 4.88
CA THR A 79 -1.27 20.18 6.06
C THR A 79 -1.97 19.65 7.31
N LEU A 80 -1.21 18.98 8.18
CA LEU A 80 -1.66 18.44 9.45
C LEU A 80 -0.96 19.21 10.58
N GLU A 81 -1.72 19.63 11.58
CA GLU A 81 -1.21 20.34 12.75
C GLU A 81 -1.69 19.64 14.03
N ALA A 82 -0.73 19.12 14.80
CA ALA A 82 -0.94 18.43 16.06
C ALA A 82 -0.40 19.24 17.25
N THR A 83 -0.70 20.54 17.29
CA THR A 83 -0.27 21.46 18.37
C THR A 83 -0.68 20.98 19.76
N ARG A 84 -1.85 20.37 19.87
CA ARG A 84 -2.37 19.79 21.12
C ARG A 84 -3.08 18.48 20.85
N ILE A 85 -2.54 17.40 21.41
CA ILE A 85 -3.22 16.10 21.42
C ILE A 85 -4.32 16.10 22.47
N THR A 86 -5.53 15.75 22.09
CA THR A 86 -6.72 15.77 22.95
C THR A 86 -7.16 14.38 23.43
N SER A 87 -6.66 13.32 22.79
CA SER A 87 -6.96 11.92 23.14
C SER A 87 -5.78 11.04 22.76
N SER A 88 -5.44 10.04 23.55
CA SER A 88 -4.49 8.96 23.23
C SER A 88 -5.15 7.67 22.78
N THR A 89 -6.49 7.68 22.53
CA THR A 89 -7.27 6.48 22.21
C THR A 89 -7.78 6.47 20.79
N ALA A 90 -7.43 5.43 20.02
CA ALA A 90 -7.98 5.12 18.71
C ALA A 90 -9.19 4.17 18.85
N PRO A 91 -10.43 4.63 18.60
CA PRO A 91 -11.63 3.88 18.91
C PRO A 91 -11.90 2.75 17.89
N TYR A 92 -12.58 1.68 18.34
CA TYR A 92 -12.90 0.50 17.56
C TYR A 92 -13.58 0.80 16.21
N ASP A 93 -14.57 1.71 16.20
CA ASP A 93 -15.34 2.00 14.98
C ASP A 93 -14.53 2.58 13.80
N LEU A 94 -13.41 3.21 14.09
CA LEU A 94 -12.48 3.71 13.08
C LEU A 94 -11.41 2.66 12.74
N VAL A 95 -10.81 2.03 13.77
CA VAL A 95 -9.73 1.05 13.59
C VAL A 95 -10.20 -0.19 12.82
N ARG A 96 -11.41 -0.70 13.10
CA ARG A 96 -11.96 -1.89 12.42
C ARG A 96 -12.10 -1.76 10.91
N LYS A 97 -12.21 -0.53 10.40
CA LYS A 97 -12.39 -0.25 8.96
C LYS A 97 -11.08 -0.27 8.19
N MET A 98 -9.97 -0.01 8.88
CA MET A 98 -8.66 0.15 8.23
C MET A 98 -7.53 -0.34 9.14
N ARG A 99 -6.88 -1.41 8.73
CA ARG A 99 -5.80 -2.03 9.51
C ARG A 99 -4.62 -1.09 9.76
N ALA A 100 -4.30 -0.19 8.81
CA ALA A 100 -3.23 0.80 8.95
C ALA A 100 -3.42 1.73 10.16
N SER A 101 -4.61 1.78 10.77
CA SER A 101 -4.88 2.51 12.00
C SER A 101 -3.96 2.13 13.17
N ILE A 102 -3.37 0.92 13.15
CA ILE A 102 -2.37 0.49 14.14
C ILE A 102 -1.09 1.34 14.11
N LEU A 103 -0.83 2.04 13.00
CA LEU A 103 0.36 2.87 12.82
C LEU A 103 0.37 4.14 13.68
N VAL A 104 -0.76 4.49 14.30
CA VAL A 104 -0.78 5.58 15.29
C VAL A 104 -0.16 5.18 16.63
N LEU A 105 0.01 3.87 16.89
CA LEU A 105 0.48 3.35 18.18
C LEU A 105 1.89 3.85 18.53
N GLY A 106 2.84 3.73 17.59
CA GLY A 106 4.23 4.18 17.78
C GLY A 106 4.36 5.68 18.04
N PRO A 107 3.88 6.56 17.15
CA PRO A 107 4.02 8.00 17.31
C PRO A 107 3.22 8.55 18.50
N MET A 108 2.04 8.00 18.82
CA MET A 108 1.31 8.40 20.03
C MET A 108 2.05 8.02 21.31
N LEU A 109 2.60 6.80 21.36
CA LEU A 109 3.43 6.37 22.49
C LEU A 109 4.65 7.26 22.68
N ALA A 110 5.33 7.60 21.58
CA ALA A 110 6.50 8.49 21.59
C ALA A 110 6.16 9.92 22.06
N ARG A 111 4.99 10.47 21.62
CA ARG A 111 4.58 11.83 21.93
C ARG A 111 3.94 11.98 23.31
N MET A 112 3.09 11.04 23.71
CA MET A 112 2.22 11.15 24.88
C MET A 112 2.69 10.31 26.06
N GLY A 113 3.65 9.40 25.87
CA GLY A 113 4.03 8.39 26.85
C GLY A 113 3.01 7.25 26.99
N GLU A 114 1.81 7.37 26.41
CA GLU A 114 0.82 6.30 26.35
C GLU A 114 0.02 6.36 25.05
N ALA A 115 -0.44 5.19 24.62
CA ALA A 115 -1.37 5.05 23.49
C ALA A 115 -2.30 3.86 23.71
N THR A 116 -3.58 4.05 23.40
CA THR A 116 -4.59 2.97 23.44
C THR A 116 -5.21 2.81 22.05
N VAL A 117 -5.03 1.66 21.44
CA VAL A 117 -5.52 1.39 20.08
C VAL A 117 -6.37 0.12 20.10
N SER A 118 -7.57 0.19 19.53
CA SER A 118 -8.39 -1.01 19.37
C SER A 118 -7.66 -2.05 18.52
N LEU A 119 -7.84 -3.32 18.84
CA LEU A 119 -7.35 -4.40 17.97
C LEU A 119 -8.03 -4.29 16.61
N PRO A 120 -7.27 -4.32 15.50
CA PRO A 120 -7.86 -4.27 14.17
C PRO A 120 -8.69 -5.53 13.92
N GLY A 121 -9.81 -5.39 13.22
CA GLY A 121 -10.63 -6.52 12.76
C GLY A 121 -9.87 -7.47 11.85
N GLY A 122 -10.43 -8.64 11.57
CA GLY A 122 -9.88 -9.61 10.63
C GLY A 122 -9.72 -9.03 9.22
N CYS A 123 -8.78 -9.57 8.45
CA CYS A 123 -8.56 -9.21 7.06
C CYS A 123 -8.97 -10.37 6.14
N ALA A 124 -9.66 -10.07 5.03
CA ALA A 124 -10.13 -11.08 4.09
C ALA A 124 -8.99 -11.88 3.42
N ILE A 125 -7.80 -11.27 3.27
CA ILE A 125 -6.64 -11.90 2.61
C ILE A 125 -5.78 -12.77 3.53
N GLY A 126 -6.10 -12.88 4.83
CA GLY A 126 -5.38 -13.76 5.76
C GLY A 126 -5.26 -13.20 7.18
N ASN A 127 -4.71 -14.03 8.07
CA ASN A 127 -4.40 -13.64 9.44
C ASN A 127 -3.19 -12.70 9.46
N ARG A 128 -3.38 -11.51 10.03
CA ARG A 128 -2.34 -10.47 10.13
C ARG A 128 -2.21 -10.01 11.58
N PRO A 129 -1.57 -10.82 12.43
CA PRO A 129 -1.38 -10.49 13.82
C PRO A 129 -0.56 -9.20 13.97
N ILE A 130 -0.79 -8.49 15.07
CA ILE A 130 -0.02 -7.26 15.40
C ILE A 130 1.10 -7.53 16.40
N ASP A 131 1.39 -8.80 16.68
CA ASP A 131 2.35 -9.23 17.69
C ASP A 131 3.76 -8.64 17.49
N LEU A 132 4.21 -8.52 16.22
CA LEU A 132 5.51 -7.90 15.91
C LEU A 132 5.54 -6.40 16.20
N HIS A 133 4.40 -5.69 16.03
CA HIS A 133 4.29 -4.29 16.45
C HIS A 133 4.48 -4.17 17.95
N LEU A 134 3.84 -5.05 18.74
CA LEU A 134 3.90 -5.01 20.20
C LEU A 134 5.30 -5.39 20.69
N LYS A 135 5.86 -6.49 20.18
CA LYS A 135 7.19 -6.97 20.58
C LYS A 135 8.31 -5.96 20.30
N VAL A 136 8.26 -5.25 19.17
CA VAL A 136 9.27 -4.22 18.90
C VAL A 136 9.11 -3.03 19.83
N LEU A 137 7.90 -2.61 20.17
CA LEU A 137 7.68 -1.52 21.13
C LEU A 137 8.10 -1.93 22.55
N GLU A 138 7.86 -3.17 22.98
CA GLU A 138 8.39 -3.73 24.22
C GLU A 138 9.93 -3.72 24.23
N ALA A 139 10.57 -4.11 23.13
CA ALA A 139 12.03 -4.06 23.01
C ALA A 139 12.59 -2.63 23.04
N LEU A 140 11.80 -1.63 22.67
CA LEU A 140 12.13 -0.21 22.82
C LEU A 140 11.84 0.34 24.23
N GLY A 141 11.29 -0.48 25.13
CA GLY A 141 11.06 -0.17 26.55
C GLY A 141 9.61 0.11 26.93
N ALA A 142 8.65 -0.09 26.04
CA ALA A 142 7.23 0.06 26.38
C ALA A 142 6.70 -1.11 27.22
N GLN A 143 5.73 -0.83 28.09
CA GLN A 143 4.87 -1.84 28.69
C GLN A 143 3.62 -1.99 27.84
N ILE A 144 3.22 -3.24 27.56
CA ILE A 144 2.06 -3.55 26.71
C ILE A 144 1.00 -4.29 27.54
N GLU A 145 -0.20 -3.78 27.52
CA GLU A 145 -1.38 -4.39 28.13
C GLU A 145 -2.43 -4.70 27.06
N LEU A 146 -3.00 -5.91 27.11
CA LEU A 146 -4.10 -6.31 26.23
C LEU A 146 -5.36 -6.49 27.08
N ALA A 147 -6.34 -5.62 26.90
CA ALA A 147 -7.59 -5.68 27.66
C ALA A 147 -8.78 -5.20 26.82
N ALA A 148 -9.92 -5.90 26.97
CA ALA A 148 -11.21 -5.52 26.37
C ALA A 148 -11.16 -5.23 24.85
N GLY A 149 -10.29 -5.94 24.10
CA GLY A 149 -10.12 -5.73 22.65
C GLY A 149 -9.25 -4.53 22.28
N TYR A 150 -8.50 -3.98 23.22
CA TYR A 150 -7.56 -2.88 23.03
C TYR A 150 -6.15 -3.28 23.40
N VAL A 151 -5.18 -2.68 22.69
CA VAL A 151 -3.78 -2.59 23.10
C VAL A 151 -3.59 -1.27 23.82
N ARG A 152 -3.03 -1.31 25.01
CA ARG A 152 -2.49 -0.14 25.70
C ARG A 152 -0.99 -0.26 25.77
N ALA A 153 -0.27 0.71 25.22
CA ALA A 153 1.19 0.82 25.31
C ALA A 153 1.55 2.00 26.21
N ILE A 154 2.50 1.80 27.11
CA ILE A 154 2.93 2.78 28.11
C ILE A 154 4.45 2.88 28.08
N ALA A 155 4.99 4.06 27.86
CA ALA A 155 6.42 4.33 27.99
C ALA A 155 6.79 4.54 29.47
N PRO A 156 8.02 4.22 29.88
CA PRO A 156 8.51 4.57 31.21
C PRO A 156 8.62 6.10 31.38
N ASP A 157 8.74 6.54 32.64
CA ASP A 157 8.98 7.94 32.95
C ASP A 157 10.23 8.45 32.22
N GLY A 158 10.08 9.58 31.54
CA GLY A 158 11.14 10.16 30.70
C GLY A 158 11.14 9.72 29.24
N GLY A 159 10.17 8.87 28.82
CA GLY A 159 9.98 8.40 27.44
C GLY A 159 10.63 7.05 27.16
N LEU A 160 10.54 6.60 25.91
CA LEU A 160 11.14 5.34 25.49
C LEU A 160 12.67 5.42 25.57
N PRO A 161 13.36 4.46 26.24
CA PRO A 161 14.83 4.47 26.34
C PRO A 161 15.51 4.12 25.01
N GLY A 162 14.80 3.56 24.04
CA GLY A 162 15.38 2.90 22.88
C GLY A 162 15.78 1.45 23.19
N GLY A 163 16.26 0.74 22.19
CA GLY A 163 16.60 -0.66 22.38
C GLY A 163 17.01 -1.38 21.10
N ARG A 164 17.10 -2.70 21.18
CA ARG A 164 17.49 -3.54 20.05
C ARG A 164 16.44 -4.59 19.77
N TYR A 165 16.03 -4.70 18.52
CA TYR A 165 15.10 -5.73 18.08
C TYR A 165 15.52 -6.35 16.74
N ALA A 166 15.44 -7.68 16.68
CA ALA A 166 15.63 -8.43 15.43
C ALA A 166 14.29 -9.07 15.04
N PHE A 167 13.75 -8.67 13.92
CA PHE A 167 12.49 -9.22 13.42
C PHE A 167 12.68 -10.69 13.01
N PRO A 168 11.91 -11.65 13.56
CA PRO A 168 12.00 -13.06 13.18
C PRO A 168 11.54 -13.28 11.73
N VAL A 169 10.61 -12.45 11.26
CA VAL A 169 10.17 -12.33 9.87
C VAL A 169 10.02 -10.84 9.52
N VAL A 170 10.25 -10.48 8.27
CA VAL A 170 10.10 -9.11 7.80
C VAL A 170 8.65 -8.65 8.00
N SER A 171 8.47 -7.48 8.61
CA SER A 171 7.16 -6.86 8.83
C SER A 171 7.21 -5.37 8.54
N VAL A 172 6.56 -4.95 7.46
CA VAL A 172 6.49 -3.54 7.04
C VAL A 172 5.89 -2.68 8.15
N GLY A 173 4.66 -2.97 8.58
CA GLY A 173 3.97 -2.15 9.57
C GLY A 173 4.65 -2.11 10.95
N ALA A 174 5.28 -3.22 11.38
CA ALA A 174 6.02 -3.21 12.64
C ALA A 174 7.31 -2.39 12.54
N THR A 175 7.99 -2.41 11.39
CA THR A 175 9.14 -1.53 11.11
C THR A 175 8.73 -0.06 11.13
N GLU A 176 7.59 0.28 10.51
CA GLU A 176 7.02 1.63 10.50
C GLU A 176 6.74 2.16 11.90
N ASN A 177 6.04 1.37 12.73
CA ASN A 177 5.77 1.75 14.12
C ASN A 177 7.06 1.91 14.94
N ALA A 178 8.03 1.01 14.75
CA ALA A 178 9.31 1.07 15.45
C ALA A 178 10.11 2.33 15.08
N LEU A 179 10.17 2.69 13.79
CA LEU A 179 10.86 3.90 13.32
C LEU A 179 10.25 5.15 13.95
N MET A 180 8.93 5.29 13.93
CA MET A 180 8.23 6.44 14.50
C MET A 180 8.38 6.51 16.01
N ALA A 181 8.34 5.37 16.71
CA ALA A 181 8.52 5.32 18.17
C ALA A 181 9.96 5.63 18.59
N ALA A 182 10.95 5.13 17.82
CA ALA A 182 12.36 5.31 18.14
C ALA A 182 12.90 6.71 17.81
N ALA A 183 12.23 7.46 16.92
CA ALA A 183 12.72 8.76 16.46
C ALA A 183 12.91 9.79 17.59
N THR A 184 12.11 9.70 18.66
CA THR A 184 12.24 10.58 19.85
C THR A 184 12.57 9.80 21.13
N ALA A 185 13.10 8.58 21.03
CA ALA A 185 13.59 7.84 22.18
C ALA A 185 14.77 8.58 22.85
N THR A 186 14.97 8.36 24.16
CA THR A 186 16.07 9.02 24.90
C THR A 186 17.45 8.45 24.58
N GLY A 187 17.51 7.33 23.86
CA GLY A 187 18.74 6.66 23.49
C GLY A 187 18.73 6.11 22.07
N LYS A 188 19.68 5.23 21.80
CA LYS A 188 19.86 4.58 20.49
C LYS A 188 18.97 3.36 20.35
N SER A 189 18.36 3.20 19.17
CA SER A 189 17.63 2.01 18.78
C SER A 189 18.26 1.34 17.57
N THR A 190 18.27 -0.02 17.53
CA THR A 190 18.73 -0.78 16.37
C THR A 190 17.72 -1.84 15.99
N LEU A 191 17.34 -1.85 14.72
CA LEU A 191 16.41 -2.79 14.14
C LEU A 191 17.15 -3.67 13.14
N HIS A 192 17.06 -4.99 13.29
CA HIS A 192 17.65 -5.97 12.39
C HIS A 192 16.55 -6.76 11.66
N ASN A 193 16.81 -7.18 10.44
CA ASN A 193 15.84 -7.81 9.55
C ASN A 193 14.57 -6.95 9.38
N ALA A 194 14.77 -5.62 9.37
CA ALA A 194 13.72 -4.64 9.12
C ALA A 194 13.24 -4.73 7.67
N ALA A 195 12.02 -4.27 7.43
CA ALA A 195 11.48 -4.11 6.08
C ALA A 195 12.29 -3.08 5.27
N ARG A 196 12.37 -3.29 3.96
CA ARG A 196 13.22 -2.51 3.05
C ARG A 196 12.43 -1.91 1.90
N GLU A 197 11.13 -2.04 1.92
CA GLU A 197 10.23 -1.51 0.91
C GLU A 197 10.49 -0.01 0.69
N PRO A 198 10.35 0.50 -0.55
CA PRO A 198 10.50 1.92 -0.85
C PRO A 198 9.68 2.83 0.07
N GLU A 199 8.53 2.38 0.55
CA GLU A 199 7.68 3.08 1.52
C GLU A 199 8.36 3.25 2.90
N ILE A 200 9.23 2.30 3.30
CA ILE A 200 10.06 2.43 4.51
C ILE A 200 11.14 3.48 4.30
N VAL A 201 11.76 3.50 3.12
CA VAL A 201 12.74 4.53 2.76
C VAL A 201 12.09 5.92 2.75
N ASP A 202 10.87 6.02 2.20
CA ASP A 202 10.08 7.26 2.17
C ASP A 202 9.77 7.77 3.59
N LEU A 203 9.35 6.85 4.51
CA LEU A 203 9.17 7.18 5.93
C LEU A 203 10.48 7.68 6.58
N CYS A 204 11.58 6.96 6.40
CA CYS A 204 12.88 7.38 6.95
C CYS A 204 13.27 8.78 6.45
N ASN A 205 13.09 9.04 5.14
CA ASN A 205 13.40 10.34 4.55
C ASN A 205 12.52 11.46 5.11
N LEU A 206 11.22 11.21 5.34
CA LEU A 206 10.36 12.17 6.03
C LEU A 206 10.83 12.41 7.46
N LEU A 207 11.11 11.36 8.24
CA LEU A 207 11.57 11.50 9.61
C LEU A 207 12.90 12.30 9.68
N VAL A 208 13.83 12.04 8.74
CA VAL A 208 15.08 12.83 8.62
C VAL A 208 14.77 14.28 8.25
N ALA A 209 13.83 14.52 7.32
CA ALA A 209 13.38 15.89 7.00
C ALA A 209 12.70 16.60 8.18
N MET A 210 12.20 15.85 9.17
CA MET A 210 11.68 16.37 10.46
C MET A 210 12.75 16.48 11.53
N GLY A 211 14.00 16.10 11.26
CA GLY A 211 15.14 16.23 12.19
C GLY A 211 15.55 14.93 12.90
N ALA A 212 15.03 13.78 12.51
CA ALA A 212 15.48 12.48 13.03
C ALA A 212 16.87 12.10 12.50
N GLU A 213 17.62 11.33 13.29
CA GLU A 213 18.92 10.80 12.92
C GLU A 213 18.81 9.29 12.68
N ILE A 214 18.86 8.86 11.41
CA ILE A 214 18.66 7.47 10.98
C ILE A 214 19.80 7.05 10.06
N GLU A 215 20.45 5.93 10.40
CA GLU A 215 21.49 5.29 9.60
C GLU A 215 20.97 3.98 8.99
N GLY A 216 21.53 3.54 7.86
CA GLY A 216 21.19 2.26 7.20
C GLY A 216 19.90 2.31 6.39
N ILE A 217 19.40 3.49 6.01
CA ILE A 217 18.17 3.65 5.20
C ILE A 217 18.28 2.82 3.92
N GLY A 218 17.24 2.01 3.64
CA GLY A 218 17.19 1.08 2.49
C GLY A 218 17.85 -0.28 2.75
N SER A 219 18.52 -0.46 3.90
CA SER A 219 19.06 -1.77 4.32
C SER A 219 18.11 -2.48 5.31
N SER A 220 18.42 -3.74 5.63
CA SER A 220 17.72 -4.51 6.67
C SER A 220 18.14 -4.15 8.10
N ASP A 221 19.17 -3.32 8.23
CA ASP A 221 19.76 -2.94 9.51
C ASP A 221 19.66 -1.43 9.66
N LEU A 222 18.74 -0.98 10.52
CA LEU A 222 18.49 0.43 10.78
C LEU A 222 19.00 0.80 12.15
N THR A 223 19.66 1.95 12.25
CA THR A 223 20.06 2.56 13.51
C THR A 223 19.38 3.92 13.62
N ILE A 224 18.67 4.13 14.71
CA ILE A 224 17.97 5.37 15.02
C ILE A 224 18.57 5.97 16.29
N HIS A 225 19.08 7.19 16.19
CA HIS A 225 19.51 7.97 17.34
C HIS A 225 18.33 8.88 17.72
N GLY A 226 17.72 8.61 18.87
CA GLY A 226 16.57 9.38 19.30
C GLY A 226 16.93 10.84 19.57
N VAL A 227 16.08 11.75 19.09
CA VAL A 227 16.26 13.19 19.26
C VAL A 227 15.21 13.77 20.22
N PRO A 228 15.51 14.84 20.98
CA PRO A 228 14.58 15.38 21.97
C PRO A 228 13.27 15.91 21.35
N ARG A 229 13.30 16.31 20.10
CA ARG A 229 12.14 16.91 19.40
C ARG A 229 12.31 16.78 17.89
N LEU A 230 11.19 16.51 17.20
CA LEU A 230 11.07 16.67 15.76
C LEU A 230 10.35 17.98 15.43
N HIS A 231 10.64 18.56 14.26
CA HIS A 231 10.01 19.77 13.75
C HIS A 231 9.06 19.47 12.57
N GLY A 232 8.28 20.45 12.16
CA GLY A 232 7.44 20.38 10.96
C GLY A 232 8.26 20.26 9.68
N ALA A 233 7.64 19.71 8.64
CA ALA A 233 8.27 19.56 7.33
C ALA A 233 7.26 19.73 6.20
N THR A 234 7.78 20.06 5.00
CA THR A 234 7.04 19.90 3.74
C THR A 234 7.66 18.76 2.95
N TYR A 235 6.89 17.72 2.69
CA TYR A 235 7.38 16.51 2.08
C TYR A 235 6.48 16.04 0.94
N ARG A 236 7.07 15.44 -0.11
CA ARG A 236 6.34 14.89 -1.25
C ARG A 236 6.28 13.38 -1.13
N VAL A 237 5.08 12.82 -1.02
CA VAL A 237 4.84 11.37 -1.04
C VAL A 237 5.34 10.78 -2.35
N MET A 238 6.07 9.68 -2.28
CA MET A 238 6.58 8.96 -3.45
C MET A 238 5.45 8.47 -4.38
N PRO A 239 5.68 8.25 -5.68
CA PRO A 239 4.71 7.63 -6.58
C PRO A 239 4.36 6.21 -6.15
N ASP A 240 3.11 5.77 -6.40
CA ASP A 240 2.65 4.40 -6.04
C ASP A 240 3.18 3.37 -7.05
N ARG A 241 4.21 2.61 -6.65
CA ARG A 241 4.77 1.52 -7.45
C ARG A 241 3.77 0.40 -7.76
N ILE A 242 2.76 0.18 -6.89
CA ILE A 242 1.72 -0.83 -7.10
C ILE A 242 0.70 -0.34 -8.13
N GLU A 243 0.32 0.93 -8.08
CA GLU A 243 -0.51 1.55 -9.12
C GLU A 243 0.22 1.50 -10.46
N ALA A 244 1.50 1.88 -10.48
CA ALA A 244 2.35 1.84 -11.67
C ALA A 244 2.42 0.43 -12.27
N GLY A 245 2.75 -0.60 -11.46
CA GLY A 245 2.79 -1.97 -11.91
C GLY A 245 1.44 -2.50 -12.40
N SER A 246 0.34 -2.05 -11.79
CA SER A 246 -1.01 -2.40 -12.22
C SER A 246 -1.32 -1.86 -13.61
N TYR A 247 -0.95 -0.60 -13.88
CA TYR A 247 -1.06 -0.04 -15.25
C TYR A 247 -0.02 -0.63 -16.19
N ALA A 248 1.08 -1.19 -15.68
CA ALA A 248 2.03 -1.93 -16.50
C ALA A 248 1.49 -3.27 -16.98
N CYS A 249 0.79 -3.99 -16.11
CA CYS A 249 0.01 -5.14 -16.55
C CYS A 249 -1.10 -4.73 -17.55
N ALA A 250 -1.50 -3.45 -17.53
CA ALA A 250 -2.41 -2.83 -18.50
C ALA A 250 -1.67 -1.99 -19.56
N ALA A 251 -0.48 -1.54 -19.36
CA ALA A 251 0.55 -0.91 -20.21
C ALA A 251 1.36 0.27 -19.64
N ALA A 252 2.19 0.23 -18.60
CA ALA A 252 3.34 1.13 -18.31
C ALA A 252 3.72 1.56 -16.87
N ILE A 253 4.90 1.93 -16.50
CA ILE A 253 5.58 1.84 -15.24
C ILE A 253 6.63 2.84 -14.72
N THR A 254 7.35 2.68 -13.56
CA THR A 254 8.42 3.50 -12.95
C THR A 254 9.67 2.68 -12.52
N GLU A 255 10.81 3.36 -12.26
CA GLU A 255 12.18 2.81 -12.11
C GLU A 255 12.43 1.88 -10.90
N GLU A 256 11.60 1.87 -9.85
CA GLU A 256 11.86 1.14 -8.60
C GLU A 256 11.10 -0.20 -8.48
N MET A 257 10.97 -0.95 -9.58
CA MET A 257 10.13 -2.15 -9.61
C MET A 257 10.84 -3.40 -10.16
N ASP A 258 12.11 -3.60 -9.85
CA ASP A 258 12.97 -4.63 -10.47
C ASP A 258 12.31 -6.00 -10.61
N ALA A 259 11.69 -6.54 -9.56
CA ALA A 259 11.06 -7.85 -9.62
C ALA A 259 9.77 -7.87 -10.46
N THR A 260 8.97 -6.79 -10.46
CA THR A 260 7.76 -6.69 -11.30
C THR A 260 8.13 -6.46 -12.76
N VAL A 261 9.10 -5.60 -13.02
CA VAL A 261 9.68 -5.37 -14.35
C VAL A 261 10.30 -6.66 -14.89
N GLY A 262 11.03 -7.41 -14.04
CA GLY A 262 11.56 -8.72 -14.38
C GLY A 262 10.48 -9.69 -14.82
N ALA A 263 9.40 -9.83 -14.04
CA ALA A 263 8.27 -10.70 -14.36
C ALA A 263 7.56 -10.31 -15.67
N LEU A 264 7.41 -9.00 -15.94
CA LEU A 264 6.83 -8.48 -17.18
C LEU A 264 7.72 -8.79 -18.39
N ARG A 265 9.03 -8.58 -18.26
CA ARG A 265 10.00 -8.91 -19.31
C ARG A 265 10.05 -10.42 -19.58
N ASP A 266 10.00 -11.25 -18.56
CA ASP A 266 9.94 -12.71 -18.68
C ASP A 266 8.66 -13.13 -19.41
N ALA A 267 7.55 -12.43 -19.14
CA ALA A 267 6.27 -12.60 -19.85
C ALA A 267 6.28 -12.06 -21.29
N GLY A 268 7.37 -11.44 -21.75
CA GLY A 268 7.49 -10.93 -23.13
C GLY A 268 7.06 -9.49 -23.32
N VAL A 269 6.80 -8.76 -22.25
CA VAL A 269 6.48 -7.33 -22.30
C VAL A 269 7.78 -6.53 -22.39
N HIS A 270 7.85 -5.60 -23.33
CA HIS A 270 8.94 -4.64 -23.42
C HIS A 270 8.77 -3.58 -22.32
N VAL A 271 9.81 -3.37 -21.53
CA VAL A 271 9.81 -2.42 -20.44
C VAL A 271 11.16 -1.71 -20.38
N GLU A 272 11.17 -0.39 -20.61
CA GLU A 272 12.39 0.42 -20.57
C GLU A 272 12.25 1.65 -19.66
N PRO A 273 13.27 2.00 -18.86
CA PRO A 273 13.27 3.23 -18.10
C PRO A 273 13.40 4.42 -19.03
N VAL A 274 12.59 5.47 -18.77
CA VAL A 274 12.65 6.77 -19.43
C VAL A 274 12.73 7.87 -18.38
N ARG A 275 13.05 9.10 -18.79
CA ARG A 275 13.16 10.21 -17.83
C ARG A 275 11.84 10.46 -17.10
N GLY A 276 11.79 10.11 -15.82
CA GLY A 276 10.64 10.31 -14.93
C GLY A 276 9.55 9.25 -15.02
N GLY A 277 9.89 8.07 -15.55
CA GLY A 277 8.97 6.94 -15.63
C GLY A 277 9.57 5.78 -16.40
N ILE A 278 8.73 4.91 -16.97
CA ILE A 278 9.17 3.93 -17.95
C ILE A 278 8.16 3.77 -19.09
N ASP A 279 8.67 3.31 -20.21
CA ASP A 279 7.91 2.96 -21.41
C ASP A 279 7.60 1.47 -21.41
N VAL A 280 6.37 1.10 -21.80
CA VAL A 280 5.94 -0.30 -21.86
C VAL A 280 5.16 -0.58 -23.11
N ALA A 281 5.54 -1.63 -23.81
CA ALA A 281 4.86 -2.11 -24.99
C ALA A 281 4.76 -3.64 -24.98
N ALA A 282 3.67 -4.17 -25.53
CA ALA A 282 3.49 -5.59 -25.79
C ALA A 282 3.29 -5.80 -27.28
N ASP A 283 4.35 -6.17 -27.98
CA ASP A 283 4.37 -6.30 -29.45
C ASP A 283 4.22 -7.76 -29.92
N GLY A 284 3.91 -8.71 -29.02
CA GLY A 284 3.83 -10.13 -29.33
C GLY A 284 3.04 -10.93 -28.31
N PRO A 285 2.95 -12.27 -28.50
CA PRO A 285 2.25 -13.13 -27.57
C PRO A 285 2.94 -13.14 -26.19
N LEU A 286 2.12 -13.15 -25.14
CA LEU A 286 2.62 -13.27 -23.77
C LEU A 286 3.17 -14.67 -23.51
N ARG A 287 4.28 -14.75 -22.79
CA ARG A 287 4.91 -16.00 -22.38
C ARG A 287 4.53 -16.41 -20.96
N PRO A 288 4.44 -17.71 -20.67
CA PRO A 288 4.18 -18.17 -19.32
C PRO A 288 5.39 -17.91 -18.41
N VAL A 289 5.12 -17.61 -17.12
CA VAL A 289 6.16 -17.38 -16.11
C VAL A 289 5.92 -18.22 -14.86
N THR A 290 6.98 -18.49 -14.12
CA THR A 290 6.93 -19.07 -12.77
C THR A 290 7.44 -18.04 -11.78
N ILE A 291 6.59 -17.60 -10.85
CA ILE A 291 6.91 -16.54 -9.91
C ILE A 291 6.38 -16.82 -8.52
N SER A 292 7.10 -16.34 -7.50
CA SER A 292 6.66 -16.39 -6.09
C SER A 292 6.67 -14.98 -5.50
N THR A 293 5.64 -14.63 -4.74
CA THR A 293 5.65 -13.39 -3.98
C THR A 293 6.71 -13.45 -2.88
N ALA A 294 7.34 -12.34 -2.58
CA ALA A 294 8.34 -12.25 -1.50
C ALA A 294 8.42 -10.81 -0.99
N PRO A 295 8.93 -10.60 0.25
CA PRO A 295 9.29 -9.27 0.72
C PRO A 295 10.27 -8.57 -0.25
N TYR A 296 10.22 -7.24 -0.28
CA TYR A 296 11.10 -6.45 -1.14
C TYR A 296 12.61 -6.81 -0.93
N PRO A 297 13.39 -6.95 -1.99
CA PRO A 297 13.12 -6.60 -3.40
C PRO A 297 12.46 -7.72 -4.23
N GLY A 298 11.84 -8.71 -3.63
CA GLY A 298 11.10 -9.75 -4.34
C GLY A 298 9.79 -9.25 -4.93
N PHE A 299 9.07 -10.15 -5.65
CA PHE A 299 7.81 -9.81 -6.31
C PHE A 299 6.72 -9.49 -5.29
N ALA A 300 6.15 -8.30 -5.39
CA ALA A 300 5.17 -7.79 -4.42
C ALA A 300 3.86 -8.58 -4.47
N THR A 301 3.39 -9.04 -3.29
CA THR A 301 2.09 -9.70 -3.18
C THR A 301 0.91 -8.82 -3.65
N ASP A 302 1.04 -7.50 -3.60
CA ASP A 302 0.06 -6.53 -4.10
C ASP A 302 -0.03 -6.50 -5.64
N MET A 303 0.93 -7.11 -6.36
CA MET A 303 0.96 -7.24 -7.81
C MET A 303 0.53 -8.62 -8.33
N GLN A 304 0.34 -9.59 -7.45
CA GLN A 304 0.07 -10.98 -7.79
C GLN A 304 -1.18 -11.15 -8.67
N ALA A 305 -2.29 -10.51 -8.30
CA ALA A 305 -3.56 -10.64 -9.02
C ALA A 305 -3.53 -9.96 -10.42
N GLN A 306 -2.86 -8.82 -10.53
CA GLN A 306 -2.74 -8.07 -11.79
C GLN A 306 -1.89 -8.85 -12.80
N LEU A 307 -0.75 -9.39 -12.36
CA LEU A 307 0.08 -10.27 -13.21
C LEU A 307 -0.70 -11.52 -13.61
N MET A 308 -1.44 -12.13 -12.67
CA MET A 308 -2.28 -13.31 -12.96
C MET A 308 -3.30 -13.02 -14.07
N ALA A 309 -3.99 -11.88 -14.03
CA ALA A 309 -4.96 -11.51 -15.06
C ALA A 309 -4.30 -11.38 -16.45
N MET A 310 -3.13 -10.76 -16.53
CA MET A 310 -2.35 -10.65 -17.77
C MET A 310 -1.96 -12.05 -18.29
N LEU A 311 -1.51 -12.94 -17.41
CA LEU A 311 -1.06 -14.29 -17.77
C LEU A 311 -2.20 -15.23 -18.19
N CYS A 312 -3.48 -14.87 -17.97
CA CYS A 312 -4.60 -15.63 -18.54
C CYS A 312 -4.56 -15.70 -20.09
N LEU A 313 -3.86 -14.77 -20.73
CA LEU A 313 -3.69 -14.73 -22.19
C LEU A 313 -2.28 -15.17 -22.66
N ALA A 314 -1.44 -15.72 -21.77
CA ALA A 314 -0.11 -16.19 -22.13
C ALA A 314 -0.15 -17.54 -22.89
N GLU A 315 0.79 -17.75 -23.82
CA GLU A 315 0.90 -19.02 -24.57
C GLU A 315 1.53 -20.12 -23.67
N GLY A 316 0.70 -20.83 -22.89
CA GLY A 316 1.14 -21.91 -22.02
C GLY A 316 0.62 -21.81 -20.59
N SER A 317 1.30 -22.42 -19.64
CA SER A 317 0.87 -22.44 -18.23
C SER A 317 1.87 -21.70 -17.35
N SER A 318 1.38 -20.71 -16.61
CA SER A 318 2.15 -19.97 -15.60
C SER A 318 1.87 -20.51 -14.20
N VAL A 319 2.88 -20.39 -13.31
CA VAL A 319 2.76 -20.83 -11.92
C VAL A 319 3.03 -19.65 -11.00
N LEU A 320 2.04 -19.30 -10.17
CA LEU A 320 2.15 -18.24 -9.18
C LEU A 320 2.04 -18.83 -7.77
N THR A 321 3.02 -18.54 -6.90
CA THR A 321 3.02 -18.98 -5.51
C THR A 321 2.93 -17.76 -4.59
N GLU A 322 1.89 -17.72 -3.75
CA GLU A 322 1.66 -16.66 -2.77
C GLU A 322 2.29 -17.07 -1.42
N THR A 323 3.39 -16.43 -1.05
CA THR A 323 4.13 -16.78 0.18
C THR A 323 3.79 -15.87 1.36
N ILE A 324 3.20 -14.69 1.11
CA ILE A 324 2.96 -13.66 2.13
C ILE A 324 1.61 -13.87 2.83
N PHE A 325 0.51 -14.04 2.05
CA PHE A 325 -0.84 -14.19 2.61
C PHE A 325 -1.49 -15.50 2.19
N GLU A 326 -2.20 -16.14 3.14
CA GLU A 326 -2.78 -17.47 2.93
C GLU A 326 -4.01 -17.44 2.01
N ASN A 327 -4.72 -16.32 1.96
CA ASN A 327 -6.07 -16.27 1.38
C ASN A 327 -6.19 -15.20 0.29
N ARG A 328 -5.18 -15.15 -0.61
CA ARG A 328 -5.09 -14.06 -1.61
C ARG A 328 -5.47 -14.48 -3.03
N TYR A 329 -6.27 -15.53 -3.19
CA TYR A 329 -6.79 -15.99 -4.48
C TYR A 329 -8.31 -15.80 -4.63
N MET A 330 -8.93 -14.91 -3.87
CA MET A 330 -10.38 -14.66 -3.91
C MET A 330 -10.89 -14.10 -5.23
N HIS A 331 -10.02 -13.54 -6.06
CA HIS A 331 -10.35 -13.06 -7.41
C HIS A 331 -10.37 -14.15 -8.47
N VAL A 332 -9.79 -15.33 -8.19
CA VAL A 332 -9.72 -16.44 -9.17
C VAL A 332 -11.09 -16.89 -9.65
N PRO A 333 -12.11 -17.10 -8.81
CA PRO A 333 -13.44 -17.44 -9.29
C PRO A 333 -14.03 -16.41 -10.25
N GLU A 334 -13.75 -15.13 -10.04
CA GLU A 334 -14.24 -14.05 -10.91
C GLU A 334 -13.50 -14.03 -12.26
N LEU A 335 -12.17 -14.26 -12.28
CA LEU A 335 -11.43 -14.43 -13.53
C LEU A 335 -11.89 -15.69 -14.30
N ASN A 336 -12.11 -16.82 -13.62
CA ASN A 336 -12.64 -18.02 -14.23
C ASN A 336 -14.05 -17.79 -14.81
N ARG A 337 -14.87 -16.93 -14.18
CA ARG A 337 -16.17 -16.49 -14.71
C ARG A 337 -16.04 -15.71 -16.03
N MET A 338 -14.92 -15.03 -16.26
CA MET A 338 -14.58 -14.36 -17.52
C MET A 338 -13.94 -15.31 -18.54
N GLY A 339 -13.91 -16.62 -18.28
CA GLY A 339 -13.37 -17.63 -19.18
C GLY A 339 -11.89 -17.94 -18.99
N ALA A 340 -11.25 -17.43 -17.96
CA ALA A 340 -9.91 -17.86 -17.58
C ALA A 340 -9.90 -19.32 -17.10
N HIS A 341 -8.75 -19.98 -17.20
CA HIS A 341 -8.56 -21.35 -16.71
C HIS A 341 -7.47 -21.33 -15.62
N ILE A 342 -7.88 -21.15 -14.38
CA ILE A 342 -6.99 -21.04 -13.22
C ILE A 342 -7.35 -22.11 -12.20
N GLU A 343 -6.35 -22.92 -11.83
CA GLU A 343 -6.44 -23.92 -10.77
C GLU A 343 -5.64 -23.46 -9.54
N THR A 344 -6.24 -23.55 -8.35
CA THR A 344 -5.57 -23.20 -7.10
C THR A 344 -5.38 -24.42 -6.21
N LYS A 345 -4.17 -24.58 -5.66
CA LYS A 345 -3.86 -25.64 -4.69
C LYS A 345 -3.00 -25.05 -3.56
N GLY A 346 -3.62 -24.83 -2.40
CA GLY A 346 -2.97 -24.19 -1.26
C GLY A 346 -2.49 -22.78 -1.64
N ARG A 347 -1.19 -22.58 -1.58
CA ARG A 347 -0.54 -21.28 -1.88
C ARG A 347 -0.12 -21.12 -3.34
N THR A 348 -0.44 -22.06 -4.20
CA THR A 348 -0.03 -22.05 -5.62
C THR A 348 -1.25 -21.97 -6.51
N ALA A 349 -1.18 -21.13 -7.53
CA ALA A 349 -2.11 -21.06 -8.64
C ALA A 349 -1.40 -21.45 -9.95
N ILE A 350 -2.05 -22.27 -10.76
CA ILE A 350 -1.65 -22.59 -12.13
C ILE A 350 -2.60 -21.87 -13.06
N VAL A 351 -2.09 -20.99 -13.89
CA VAL A 351 -2.85 -20.22 -14.87
C VAL A 351 -2.57 -20.80 -16.24
N HIS A 352 -3.55 -21.48 -16.80
CA HIS A 352 -3.48 -21.97 -18.18
C HIS A 352 -3.96 -20.87 -19.11
N GLY A 353 -3.10 -20.45 -20.02
CA GLY A 353 -3.44 -19.40 -20.96
C GLY A 353 -4.57 -19.82 -21.89
N VAL A 354 -5.46 -18.88 -22.15
CA VAL A 354 -6.60 -19.04 -23.06
C VAL A 354 -6.47 -18.11 -24.25
N SER A 355 -7.08 -18.44 -25.37
CA SER A 355 -7.02 -17.61 -26.58
C SER A 355 -7.77 -16.28 -26.43
N LYS A 356 -8.75 -16.21 -25.52
CA LYS A 356 -9.54 -15.00 -25.24
C LYS A 356 -10.26 -15.10 -23.91
N LEU A 357 -10.56 -13.95 -23.34
CA LEU A 357 -11.48 -13.77 -22.22
C LEU A 357 -12.82 -13.22 -22.74
N SER A 358 -13.88 -13.43 -21.98
CA SER A 358 -15.24 -12.94 -22.29
C SER A 358 -15.70 -11.99 -21.22
N GLY A 359 -16.33 -10.89 -21.62
CA GLY A 359 -16.97 -9.95 -20.70
C GLY A 359 -18.01 -10.62 -19.82
N ALA A 360 -18.09 -10.23 -18.55
CA ALA A 360 -19.03 -10.78 -17.58
C ALA A 360 -19.34 -9.77 -16.48
N GLU A 361 -20.42 -10.02 -15.72
CA GLU A 361 -20.63 -9.34 -14.44
C GLU A 361 -19.75 -10.00 -13.38
N VAL A 362 -18.88 -9.22 -12.71
CA VAL A 362 -17.89 -9.67 -11.72
C VAL A 362 -17.88 -8.79 -10.49
N MET A 363 -17.43 -9.34 -9.36
CA MET A 363 -17.40 -8.64 -8.08
C MET A 363 -15.96 -8.36 -7.63
N ALA A 364 -15.66 -7.09 -7.36
CA ALA A 364 -14.42 -6.72 -6.68
C ALA A 364 -14.33 -7.41 -5.31
N THR A 365 -13.18 -8.02 -5.01
CA THR A 365 -12.98 -8.86 -3.81
C THR A 365 -12.10 -8.19 -2.75
N ASP A 366 -11.07 -7.47 -3.16
CA ASP A 366 -10.20 -6.65 -2.32
C ASP A 366 -9.62 -5.47 -3.12
N LEU A 367 -8.94 -4.58 -2.44
CA LEU A 367 -8.48 -3.30 -3.02
C LEU A 367 -7.47 -3.46 -4.18
N ARG A 368 -6.61 -4.48 -4.17
CA ARG A 368 -5.58 -4.68 -5.20
C ARG A 368 -6.03 -5.72 -6.23
N ALA A 369 -6.60 -6.85 -5.76
CA ALA A 369 -7.09 -7.90 -6.64
C ALA A 369 -8.23 -7.43 -7.55
N SER A 370 -9.02 -6.44 -7.13
CA SER A 370 -10.08 -5.86 -7.97
C SER A 370 -9.55 -5.28 -9.29
N MET A 371 -8.30 -4.80 -9.32
CA MET A 371 -7.66 -4.31 -10.54
C MET A 371 -7.41 -5.43 -11.57
N SER A 372 -7.26 -6.68 -11.13
CA SER A 372 -7.13 -7.82 -12.06
C SER A 372 -8.38 -8.00 -12.94
N LEU A 373 -9.57 -7.70 -12.38
CA LEU A 373 -10.83 -7.78 -13.12
C LEU A 373 -10.94 -6.65 -14.15
N VAL A 374 -10.40 -5.47 -13.84
CA VAL A 374 -10.32 -4.35 -14.78
C VAL A 374 -9.37 -4.72 -15.93
N ILE A 375 -8.17 -5.22 -15.62
CA ILE A 375 -7.17 -5.66 -16.61
C ILE A 375 -7.77 -6.75 -17.53
N ALA A 376 -8.40 -7.76 -16.93
CA ALA A 376 -9.08 -8.80 -17.69
C ALA A 376 -10.22 -8.24 -18.58
N GLY A 377 -11.01 -7.30 -18.05
CA GLY A 377 -12.09 -6.63 -18.78
C GLY A 377 -11.62 -5.80 -19.97
N LEU A 378 -10.45 -5.15 -19.85
CA LEU A 378 -9.85 -4.39 -20.98
C LEU A 378 -9.44 -5.30 -22.14
N ALA A 379 -9.09 -6.56 -21.87
CA ALA A 379 -8.70 -7.55 -22.86
C ALA A 379 -9.86 -8.47 -23.32
N ALA A 380 -10.97 -8.50 -22.62
CA ALA A 380 -12.09 -9.40 -22.88
C ALA A 380 -12.90 -9.01 -24.11
N GLU A 381 -13.49 -9.98 -24.78
CA GLU A 381 -14.51 -9.73 -25.79
C GLU A 381 -15.86 -9.40 -25.14
N GLY A 382 -16.51 -8.31 -25.54
CA GLY A 382 -17.80 -7.87 -25.03
C GLY A 382 -17.71 -6.90 -23.86
N GLU A 383 -18.72 -6.88 -23.00
CA GLU A 383 -18.87 -5.94 -21.91
C GLU A 383 -18.61 -6.62 -20.57
N THR A 384 -17.73 -6.04 -19.74
CA THR A 384 -17.48 -6.46 -18.36
C THR A 384 -18.06 -5.42 -17.41
N VAL A 385 -18.83 -5.88 -16.42
CA VAL A 385 -19.39 -5.02 -15.36
C VAL A 385 -18.76 -5.37 -14.02
N VAL A 386 -17.99 -4.45 -13.46
CA VAL A 386 -17.33 -4.64 -12.17
C VAL A 386 -18.16 -3.98 -11.06
N HIS A 387 -18.61 -4.77 -10.11
CA HIS A 387 -19.37 -4.32 -8.94
C HIS A 387 -18.47 -4.11 -7.71
N ARG A 388 -19.03 -3.51 -6.64
CA ARG A 388 -18.35 -3.25 -5.35
C ARG A 388 -17.13 -2.34 -5.48
N LEU A 389 -17.25 -1.25 -6.21
CA LEU A 389 -16.15 -0.33 -6.50
C LEU A 389 -15.47 0.27 -5.27
N TYR A 390 -16.13 0.26 -4.12
CA TYR A 390 -15.52 0.70 -2.86
C TYR A 390 -14.21 -0.04 -2.52
N HIS A 391 -13.96 -1.21 -3.10
CA HIS A 391 -12.66 -1.88 -3.01
C HIS A 391 -11.61 -1.20 -3.89
N LEU A 392 -11.95 -0.87 -5.14
CA LEU A 392 -11.06 -0.16 -6.07
C LEU A 392 -10.73 1.26 -5.58
N ASP A 393 -11.73 2.00 -5.07
CA ASP A 393 -11.59 3.37 -4.56
C ASP A 393 -10.64 3.49 -3.34
N ARG A 394 -10.32 2.38 -2.71
CA ARG A 394 -9.32 2.29 -1.65
C ARG A 394 -7.89 2.20 -2.17
N GLY A 395 -7.68 1.79 -3.41
CA GLY A 395 -6.37 1.46 -3.96
C GLY A 395 -5.96 2.22 -5.22
N TYR A 396 -6.91 2.78 -5.96
CA TYR A 396 -6.68 3.41 -7.26
C TYR A 396 -7.42 4.72 -7.37
N GLU A 397 -6.68 5.81 -7.59
CA GLU A 397 -7.23 7.15 -7.75
C GLU A 397 -7.69 7.38 -9.18
N ARG A 398 -8.98 7.72 -9.38
CA ARG A 398 -9.55 8.13 -10.69
C ARG A 398 -9.25 7.12 -11.81
N LEU A 399 -9.40 5.84 -11.50
CA LEU A 399 -9.04 4.72 -12.38
C LEU A 399 -9.65 4.85 -13.77
N GLU A 400 -10.96 5.11 -13.84
CA GLU A 400 -11.71 5.25 -15.10
C GLU A 400 -11.24 6.42 -15.94
N GLU A 401 -10.89 7.55 -15.31
CA GLU A 401 -10.39 8.72 -16.02
C GLU A 401 -8.97 8.49 -16.59
N LYS A 402 -8.10 7.82 -15.82
CA LYS A 402 -6.75 7.49 -16.24
C LYS A 402 -6.75 6.50 -17.42
N LEU A 403 -7.58 5.48 -17.35
CA LEU A 403 -7.70 4.47 -18.42
C LEU A 403 -8.38 5.01 -19.65
N SER A 404 -9.47 5.80 -19.52
CA SER A 404 -10.09 6.44 -20.70
C SER A 404 -9.17 7.45 -21.35
N GLY A 405 -8.31 8.14 -20.58
CA GLY A 405 -7.29 9.05 -21.10
C GLY A 405 -6.26 8.39 -22.02
N VAL A 406 -6.09 7.07 -21.97
CA VAL A 406 -5.22 6.29 -22.86
C VAL A 406 -6.00 5.40 -23.84
N GLY A 407 -7.29 5.62 -24.02
CA GLY A 407 -8.11 5.00 -25.04
C GLY A 407 -9.00 3.84 -24.59
N ALA A 408 -9.03 3.48 -23.32
CA ALA A 408 -9.96 2.47 -22.82
C ALA A 408 -11.42 2.92 -22.96
N ASP A 409 -12.31 2.00 -23.30
CA ASP A 409 -13.75 2.21 -23.24
C ASP A 409 -14.25 1.76 -21.86
N ILE A 410 -14.20 2.68 -20.92
CA ILE A 410 -14.50 2.44 -19.53
C ILE A 410 -15.32 3.61 -18.96
N GLU A 411 -16.37 3.28 -18.22
CA GLU A 411 -17.23 4.30 -17.60
C GLU A 411 -17.67 3.87 -16.20
N ARG A 412 -17.74 4.84 -15.27
CA ARG A 412 -18.37 4.65 -13.96
C ARG A 412 -19.85 5.02 -14.05
N VAL A 413 -20.71 4.12 -13.64
CA VAL A 413 -22.16 4.33 -13.58
C VAL A 413 -22.59 4.30 -12.11
N GLY A 414 -23.14 5.43 -11.64
CA GLY A 414 -23.75 5.52 -10.31
C GLY A 414 -25.05 4.71 -10.26
N SER A 415 -25.39 4.21 -9.06
CA SER A 415 -26.77 3.75 -8.80
C SER A 415 -27.63 4.97 -8.54
N ASP A 416 -28.72 5.13 -9.25
CA ASP A 416 -29.81 6.04 -8.92
C ASP A 416 -30.33 5.81 -7.49
#